data_3cdc34704d96e35de5e4d5c65795a880
#
_entry.id   3cdc34704d96e35de5e4d5c65795a880
#
_cell.length_a   1.000
_cell.length_b   1.000
_cell.length_c   1.000
_cell.angle_alpha   90.00
_cell.angle_beta   90.00
_cell.angle_gamma   90.00
#
_symmetry.space_group_name_H-M   'P 1'
#
loop_
_entity.id
_entity.type
_entity.pdbx_description
1 polymer ?
#
loop_
_entity_poly.entity_id
_entity_poly.type
_entity_poly.pdbx_seq_one_letter_code
_entity_poly.pdbx_strand_id
1 'polypeptide(L)'
;MPKIDWHHARSLGLPYGGSLVDGTQLPIKGPDWVTWNPITDSRPNLPHRLYGDEHTIRTIVSVTRAYRDAHPHAPPVVIGDISREGGGPMDDHVSHQNGLDVDVYFPRRDHTLRAPTATAHIDHRLAQDLLDGFVAAGAQKIFVESSSGFRGPADVVMPWPGHDYHMHVRFPSP
;
A
#
# COMPACT_ATOMS: atom_id res chain seq x y z
N MET A 1 11.71 13.93 -7.62
CA MET A 1 11.51 12.53 -7.16
C MET A 1 12.67 12.14 -6.27
N PRO A 2 12.45 11.49 -5.12
CA PRO A 2 13.56 10.91 -4.38
C PRO A 2 14.26 9.88 -5.25
N LYS A 3 15.56 9.73 -5.08
CA LYS A 3 16.32 8.70 -5.77
C LYS A 3 15.90 7.34 -5.18
N ILE A 4 15.40 6.44 -6.02
CA ILE A 4 15.15 5.04 -5.66
C ILE A 4 16.33 4.24 -6.20
N ASP A 5 16.93 3.44 -5.34
CA ASP A 5 17.94 2.48 -5.74
C ASP A 5 17.22 1.21 -6.23
N TRP A 6 17.17 1.05 -7.53
CA TRP A 6 16.41 -0.02 -8.17
C TRP A 6 17.23 -1.31 -8.20
N HIS A 7 16.64 -2.37 -7.67
CA HIS A 7 17.22 -3.69 -7.62
C HIS A 7 16.41 -4.66 -8.50
N HIS A 8 17.03 -5.73 -8.95
CA HIS A 8 16.33 -6.84 -9.62
C HIS A 8 15.72 -7.78 -8.60
N ALA A 9 14.82 -7.23 -7.80
CA ALA A 9 14.17 -7.92 -6.71
C ALA A 9 13.35 -9.12 -7.21
N ARG A 10 13.35 -10.19 -6.41
CA ARG A 10 12.56 -11.40 -6.70
C ARG A 10 11.76 -11.82 -5.48
N SER A 11 10.45 -11.87 -5.66
CA SER A 11 9.53 -12.48 -4.70
C SER A 11 9.60 -13.99 -4.79
N LEU A 12 9.79 -14.67 -3.68
CA LEU A 12 9.82 -16.13 -3.59
C LEU A 12 8.69 -16.62 -2.69
N GLY A 13 8.06 -17.73 -3.08
CA GLY A 13 6.98 -18.35 -2.30
C GLY A 13 5.70 -17.53 -2.33
N LEU A 14 4.95 -17.59 -1.23
CA LEU A 14 3.64 -16.94 -1.09
C LEU A 14 3.74 -15.68 -0.21
N PRO A 15 2.83 -14.71 -0.36
CA PRO A 15 2.81 -13.52 0.50
C PRO A 15 2.70 -13.83 2.01
N TYR A 16 2.20 -15.01 2.38
CA TYR A 16 2.05 -15.50 3.76
C TYR A 16 2.99 -16.66 4.11
N GLY A 17 4.01 -16.89 3.32
CA GLY A 17 4.99 -17.97 3.49
C GLY A 17 6.10 -17.84 2.45
N GLY A 18 6.76 -16.69 2.40
CA GLY A 18 7.76 -16.40 1.37
C GLY A 18 8.91 -15.56 1.86
N SER A 19 9.71 -15.11 0.90
CA SER A 19 10.87 -14.25 1.11
C SER A 19 11.08 -13.31 -0.08
N LEU A 20 11.91 -12.32 0.11
CA LEU A 20 12.27 -11.32 -0.89
C LEU A 20 13.79 -11.31 -1.08
N VAL A 21 14.24 -11.48 -2.30
CA VAL A 21 15.66 -11.42 -2.64
C VAL A 21 15.97 -10.11 -3.33
N ASP A 22 16.97 -9.40 -2.84
CA ASP A 22 17.43 -8.11 -3.40
C ASP A 22 16.31 -7.07 -3.54
N GLY A 23 15.51 -6.90 -2.46
CA GLY A 23 14.34 -6.02 -2.45
C GLY A 23 14.66 -4.56 -2.73
N THR A 24 13.78 -3.89 -3.47
CA THR A 24 13.83 -2.44 -3.70
C THR A 24 13.11 -1.72 -2.57
N GLN A 25 13.76 -0.71 -1.98
CA GLN A 25 13.17 0.07 -0.90
C GLN A 25 12.35 1.26 -1.42
N LEU A 26 11.10 1.38 -0.99
CA LEU A 26 10.33 2.61 -1.16
C LEU A 26 10.88 3.69 -0.21
N PRO A 27 11.25 4.90 -0.69
CA PRO A 27 11.63 6.00 0.19
C PRO A 27 10.50 6.36 1.18
N ILE A 28 10.88 6.74 2.40
CA ILE A 28 9.92 7.11 3.48
C ILE A 28 8.97 8.25 3.10
N LYS A 29 9.28 9.01 2.06
CA LYS A 29 8.42 10.04 1.46
C LYS A 29 8.80 10.32 0.02
N GLY A 30 7.84 10.75 -0.77
CA GLY A 30 7.99 11.27 -2.12
C GLY A 30 7.09 12.47 -2.35
N PRO A 31 7.01 13.00 -3.57
CA PRO A 31 6.10 14.10 -3.90
C PRO A 31 4.63 13.68 -3.78
N ASP A 32 4.33 12.39 -3.99
CA ASP A 32 2.98 11.88 -4.13
C ASP A 32 2.58 10.93 -2.99
N TRP A 33 3.52 10.58 -2.09
CA TRP A 33 3.26 9.73 -0.92
C TRP A 33 4.05 10.16 0.31
N VAL A 34 3.54 9.74 1.46
CA VAL A 34 4.24 9.68 2.75
C VAL A 34 4.06 8.27 3.32
N THR A 35 4.88 7.89 4.30
CA THR A 35 4.76 6.57 4.92
C THR A 35 4.27 6.67 6.37
N TRP A 36 3.56 5.64 6.84
CA TRP A 36 2.94 5.56 8.15
C TRP A 36 3.39 4.30 8.87
N ASN A 37 3.82 4.47 10.13
CA ASN A 37 4.20 3.37 11.01
C ASN A 37 2.98 2.95 11.85
N PRO A 38 2.39 1.77 11.62
CA PRO A 38 1.23 1.31 12.38
C PRO A 38 1.56 0.96 13.84
N ILE A 39 2.81 0.63 14.15
CA ILE A 39 3.24 0.26 15.51
C ILE A 39 3.25 1.47 16.43
N THR A 40 3.74 2.62 15.94
CA THR A 40 3.87 3.84 16.73
C THR A 40 2.79 4.87 16.43
N ASP A 41 1.87 4.55 15.52
CA ASP A 41 0.81 5.44 15.04
C ASP A 41 1.34 6.82 14.64
N SER A 42 2.41 6.83 13.84
CA SER A 42 3.13 8.04 13.47
C SER A 42 3.81 7.97 12.10
N ARG A 43 4.35 9.08 11.64
CA ARG A 43 5.19 9.19 10.43
C ARG A 43 6.64 9.50 10.78
N PRO A 44 7.58 9.04 9.97
CA PRO A 44 7.46 8.10 8.86
C PRO A 44 7.37 6.66 9.34
N ASN A 45 7.08 5.72 8.41
CA ASN A 45 7.26 4.29 8.68
C ASN A 45 8.75 3.95 8.80
N LEU A 46 9.03 2.80 9.40
CA LEU A 46 10.40 2.28 9.55
C LEU A 46 10.93 1.83 8.18
N PRO A 47 12.11 2.31 7.76
CA PRO A 47 12.65 2.00 6.43
C PRO A 47 12.75 0.51 6.12
N HIS A 48 13.05 -0.33 7.11
CA HIS A 48 13.18 -1.78 6.95
C HIS A 48 11.83 -2.52 6.71
N ARG A 49 10.70 -1.80 6.77
CA ARG A 49 9.35 -2.32 6.47
C ARG A 49 8.84 -1.89 5.09
N LEU A 50 9.67 -1.25 4.28
CA LEU A 50 9.30 -0.61 3.02
C LEU A 50 9.97 -1.26 1.80
N TYR A 51 10.29 -2.56 1.88
CA TYR A 51 10.89 -3.28 0.77
C TYR A 51 9.85 -4.05 -0.03
N GLY A 52 9.93 -3.95 -1.33
CA GLY A 52 9.09 -4.68 -2.26
C GLY A 52 9.89 -5.22 -3.43
N ASP A 53 9.24 -6.03 -4.23
CA ASP A 53 9.79 -6.35 -5.53
C ASP A 53 9.73 -5.13 -6.45
N GLU A 54 10.51 -5.15 -7.52
CA GLU A 54 10.65 -3.98 -8.40
C GLU A 54 9.29 -3.56 -9.00
N HIS A 55 8.47 -4.53 -9.40
CA HIS A 55 7.14 -4.27 -9.96
C HIS A 55 6.21 -3.60 -8.93
N THR A 56 6.19 -4.12 -7.70
CA THR A 56 5.41 -3.54 -6.59
C THR A 56 5.79 -2.09 -6.34
N ILE A 57 7.08 -1.79 -6.19
CA ILE A 57 7.54 -0.42 -5.92
C ILE A 57 7.24 0.51 -7.09
N ARG A 58 7.46 0.08 -8.34
CA ARG A 58 7.12 0.88 -9.53
C ARG A 58 5.62 1.18 -9.62
N THR A 59 4.80 0.19 -9.30
CA THR A 59 3.33 0.35 -9.33
C THR A 59 2.87 1.33 -8.26
N ILE A 60 3.37 1.23 -7.02
CA ILE A 60 3.06 2.19 -5.94
C ILE A 60 3.41 3.62 -6.40
N VAL A 61 4.61 3.84 -6.91
CA VAL A 61 5.05 5.17 -7.39
C VAL A 61 4.18 5.69 -8.53
N SER A 62 3.84 4.82 -9.49
CA SER A 62 3.00 5.19 -10.64
C SER A 62 1.57 5.53 -10.23
N VAL A 63 0.94 4.69 -9.40
CA VAL A 63 -0.45 4.90 -8.95
C VAL A 63 -0.57 6.15 -8.08
N THR A 64 0.35 6.35 -7.12
CA THR A 64 0.32 7.54 -6.26
C THR A 64 0.50 8.82 -7.08
N ARG A 65 1.36 8.81 -8.10
CA ARG A 65 1.52 9.94 -9.02
C ARG A 65 0.25 10.19 -9.83
N ALA A 66 -0.30 9.16 -10.49
CA ALA A 66 -1.52 9.29 -11.29
C ALA A 66 -2.70 9.80 -10.44
N TYR A 67 -2.83 9.31 -9.21
CA TYR A 67 -3.82 9.79 -8.26
C TYR A 67 -3.64 11.29 -7.96
N ARG A 68 -2.41 11.75 -7.71
CA ARG A 68 -2.12 13.17 -7.45
C ARG A 68 -2.34 14.05 -8.67
N ASP A 69 -2.01 13.56 -9.87
CA ASP A 69 -2.28 14.27 -11.13
C ASP A 69 -3.78 14.44 -11.38
N ALA A 70 -4.58 13.41 -11.06
CA ALA A 70 -6.05 13.47 -11.16
C ALA A 70 -6.69 14.31 -10.04
N HIS A 71 -6.07 14.40 -8.89
CA HIS A 71 -6.57 15.08 -7.70
C HIS A 71 -5.55 16.08 -7.12
N PRO A 72 -5.24 17.21 -7.81
CA PRO A 72 -4.15 18.10 -7.40
C PRO A 72 -4.33 18.73 -6.00
N HIS A 73 -5.55 18.77 -5.49
CA HIS A 73 -5.87 19.28 -4.15
C HIS A 73 -5.96 18.18 -3.07
N ALA A 74 -5.88 16.90 -3.46
CA ALA A 74 -5.85 15.81 -2.50
C ALA A 74 -4.49 15.78 -1.76
N PRO A 75 -4.42 15.26 -0.54
CA PRO A 75 -3.15 15.04 0.14
C PRO A 75 -2.34 13.93 -0.55
N PRO A 76 -1.02 13.87 -0.35
CA PRO A 76 -0.21 12.70 -0.70
C PRO A 76 -0.81 11.42 -0.12
N VAL A 77 -0.63 10.31 -0.85
CA VAL A 77 -1.11 8.99 -0.40
C VAL A 77 -0.31 8.53 0.81
N VAL A 78 -0.98 7.93 1.78
CA VAL A 78 -0.35 7.41 3.01
C VAL A 78 -0.10 5.90 2.82
N ILE A 79 1.16 5.52 2.67
CA ILE A 79 1.61 4.13 2.49
C ILE A 79 2.02 3.55 3.84
N GLY A 80 1.51 2.37 4.16
CA GLY A 80 1.89 1.58 5.33
C GLY A 80 3.05 0.63 5.07
N ASP A 81 2.87 -0.61 5.52
CA ASP A 81 3.88 -1.66 5.38
C ASP A 81 3.89 -2.28 3.98
N ILE A 82 5.06 -2.74 3.56
CA ILE A 82 5.25 -3.51 2.33
C ILE A 82 5.82 -4.88 2.71
N SER A 83 7.10 -4.94 3.05
CA SER A 83 7.80 -6.14 3.51
C SER A 83 9.11 -5.75 4.18
N ARG A 84 9.75 -6.71 4.84
CA ARG A 84 11.15 -6.58 5.30
C ARG A 84 12.12 -6.69 4.13
N GLU A 85 13.34 -6.24 4.30
CA GLU A 85 14.40 -6.28 3.28
C GLU A 85 14.59 -7.66 2.65
N GLY A 86 14.66 -8.71 3.49
CA GLY A 86 14.76 -10.12 3.04
C GLY A 86 13.40 -10.83 2.97
N GLY A 87 12.31 -10.14 3.20
CA GLY A 87 10.99 -10.76 3.37
C GLY A 87 10.88 -11.52 4.69
N GLY A 88 10.07 -12.58 4.69
CA GLY A 88 9.79 -13.40 5.88
C GLY A 88 8.77 -12.78 6.82
N PRO A 89 8.46 -13.46 7.94
CA PRO A 89 7.38 -13.06 8.84
C PRO A 89 7.52 -11.65 9.41
N MET A 90 6.39 -10.96 9.48
CA MET A 90 6.23 -9.70 10.22
C MET A 90 5.24 -9.95 11.36
N ASP A 91 5.62 -9.60 12.60
CA ASP A 91 4.90 -10.03 13.81
C ASP A 91 3.46 -9.53 13.91
N ASP A 92 3.14 -8.44 13.23
CA ASP A 92 1.84 -7.77 13.18
C ASP A 92 1.04 -8.07 11.90
N HIS A 93 1.56 -8.93 11.01
CA HIS A 93 0.94 -9.28 9.74
C HIS A 93 0.94 -10.80 9.50
N VAL A 94 -0.14 -11.31 8.92
CA VAL A 94 -0.20 -12.71 8.42
C VAL A 94 0.55 -12.86 7.11
N SER A 95 0.60 -11.79 6.31
CA SER A 95 1.27 -11.75 5.00
C SER A 95 2.41 -10.73 4.97
N HIS A 96 2.64 -10.02 3.88
CA HIS A 96 3.76 -9.09 3.71
C HIS A 96 5.15 -9.76 3.74
N GLN A 97 5.24 -11.03 3.32
CA GLN A 97 6.47 -11.80 3.50
C GLN A 97 7.35 -11.88 2.26
N ASN A 98 6.88 -11.43 1.10
CA ASN A 98 7.66 -11.57 -0.15
C ASN A 98 7.66 -10.31 -1.03
N GLY A 99 7.27 -9.15 -0.48
CA GLY A 99 7.33 -7.88 -1.19
C GLY A 99 6.27 -7.63 -2.26
N LEU A 100 5.19 -8.43 -2.28
CA LEU A 100 4.06 -8.27 -3.20
C LEU A 100 2.85 -7.59 -2.57
N ASP A 101 2.86 -7.36 -1.27
CA ASP A 101 1.78 -6.73 -0.52
C ASP A 101 2.14 -5.29 -0.14
N VAL A 102 1.15 -4.41 -0.09
CA VAL A 102 1.28 -3.07 0.47
C VAL A 102 -0.01 -2.65 1.16
N ASP A 103 0.10 -2.08 2.35
CA ASP A 103 -1.00 -1.40 3.02
C ASP A 103 -1.06 0.06 2.57
N VAL A 104 -2.25 0.50 2.18
CA VAL A 104 -2.50 1.87 1.71
C VAL A 104 -3.65 2.45 2.52
N TYR A 105 -3.35 3.42 3.37
CA TYR A 105 -4.36 4.07 4.20
C TYR A 105 -5.27 4.96 3.39
N PHE A 106 -6.57 4.93 3.72
CA PHE A 106 -7.55 5.73 3.02
C PHE A 106 -7.33 7.24 3.24
N PRO A 107 -7.48 8.07 2.19
CA PRO A 107 -7.43 9.52 2.30
C PRO A 107 -8.46 10.03 3.32
N ARG A 108 -8.07 11.02 4.10
CA ARG A 108 -8.94 11.64 5.10
C ARG A 108 -9.62 12.89 4.56
N ARG A 109 -10.86 13.12 5.01
CA ARG A 109 -11.63 14.33 4.70
C ARG A 109 -10.98 15.63 5.18
N ASP A 110 -10.24 15.56 6.29
CA ASP A 110 -9.50 16.69 6.85
C ASP A 110 -8.13 16.92 6.20
N HIS A 111 -7.79 16.12 5.18
CA HIS A 111 -6.54 16.13 4.44
C HIS A 111 -5.27 15.95 5.31
N THR A 112 -5.42 15.50 6.54
CA THR A 112 -4.26 15.18 7.38
C THR A 112 -3.56 13.91 6.90
N LEU A 113 -2.22 13.91 6.99
CA LEU A 113 -1.36 12.82 6.51
C LEU A 113 -1.15 11.78 7.62
N ARG A 114 -2.22 11.12 8.03
CA ARG A 114 -2.21 10.05 9.03
C ARG A 114 -3.29 9.01 8.74
N ALA A 115 -3.17 7.83 9.33
CA ALA A 115 -4.19 6.81 9.24
C ALA A 115 -5.54 7.31 9.76
N PRO A 116 -6.68 6.97 9.15
CA PRO A 116 -7.99 7.14 9.77
C PRO A 116 -8.09 6.33 11.06
N THR A 117 -8.86 6.84 12.03
CA THR A 117 -9.18 6.15 13.30
C THR A 117 -10.68 5.92 13.44
N ALA A 118 -11.45 6.32 12.46
CA ALA A 118 -12.87 6.07 12.31
C ALA A 118 -13.26 6.14 10.83
N THR A 119 -14.26 5.39 10.41
CA THR A 119 -14.75 5.40 9.03
C THR A 119 -15.27 6.78 8.60
N ALA A 120 -15.83 7.56 9.54
CA ALA A 120 -16.24 8.94 9.30
C ALA A 120 -15.10 9.89 8.87
N HIS A 121 -13.85 9.55 9.17
CA HIS A 121 -12.69 10.33 8.74
C HIS A 121 -12.35 10.13 7.25
N ILE A 122 -12.82 9.04 6.64
CA ILE A 122 -12.43 8.65 5.28
C ILE A 122 -13.14 9.53 4.24
N ASP A 123 -12.38 10.10 3.32
CA ASP A 123 -12.93 10.63 2.07
C ASP A 123 -13.19 9.46 1.12
N HIS A 124 -14.42 8.95 1.16
CA HIS A 124 -14.79 7.74 0.45
C HIS A 124 -14.63 7.87 -1.08
N ARG A 125 -14.85 9.08 -1.64
CA ARG A 125 -14.67 9.30 -3.08
C ARG A 125 -13.20 9.19 -3.47
N LEU A 126 -12.33 9.90 -2.76
CA LEU A 126 -10.89 9.83 -3.02
C LEU A 126 -10.32 8.44 -2.75
N ALA A 127 -10.85 7.73 -1.74
CA ALA A 127 -10.44 6.36 -1.42
C ALA A 127 -10.86 5.37 -2.52
N GLN A 128 -12.07 5.52 -3.08
CA GLN A 128 -12.52 4.71 -4.22
C GLN A 128 -11.67 4.98 -5.46
N ASP A 129 -11.41 6.25 -5.79
CA ASP A 129 -10.58 6.61 -6.96
C ASP A 129 -9.15 6.07 -6.83
N LEU A 130 -8.58 6.05 -5.61
CA LEU A 130 -7.27 5.45 -5.34
C LEU A 130 -7.31 3.92 -5.49
N LEU A 131 -8.34 3.27 -4.98
CA LEU A 131 -8.56 1.82 -5.15
C LEU A 131 -8.67 1.47 -6.63
N ASP A 132 -9.46 2.22 -7.40
CA ASP A 132 -9.63 2.02 -8.83
C ASP A 132 -8.29 2.17 -9.58
N GLY A 133 -7.43 3.07 -9.13
CA GLY A 133 -6.06 3.23 -9.62
C GLY A 133 -5.22 1.96 -9.45
N PHE A 134 -5.29 1.31 -8.30
CA PHE A 134 -4.60 0.03 -8.06
C PHE A 134 -5.21 -1.13 -8.85
N VAL A 135 -6.54 -1.18 -9.01
CA VAL A 135 -7.21 -2.15 -9.89
C VAL A 135 -6.71 -1.98 -11.33
N ALA A 136 -6.71 -0.76 -11.85
CA ALA A 136 -6.25 -0.45 -13.21
C ALA A 136 -4.76 -0.76 -13.43
N ALA A 137 -3.95 -0.67 -12.37
CA ALA A 137 -2.52 -1.01 -12.38
C ALA A 137 -2.25 -2.52 -12.24
N GLY A 138 -3.28 -3.36 -12.21
CA GLY A 138 -3.14 -4.82 -12.21
C GLY A 138 -2.98 -5.45 -10.83
N ALA A 139 -3.51 -4.84 -9.78
CA ALA A 139 -3.60 -5.48 -8.48
C ALA A 139 -4.27 -6.85 -8.59
N GLN A 140 -3.66 -7.88 -8.02
CA GLN A 140 -4.22 -9.23 -8.00
C GLN A 140 -5.37 -9.34 -7.00
N LYS A 141 -5.20 -8.70 -5.83
CA LYS A 141 -6.21 -8.63 -4.76
C LYS A 141 -6.14 -7.28 -4.07
N ILE A 142 -7.29 -6.79 -3.66
CA ILE A 142 -7.42 -5.64 -2.76
C ILE A 142 -8.40 -6.04 -1.65
N PHE A 143 -7.90 -6.16 -0.43
CA PHE A 143 -8.70 -6.50 0.72
C PHE A 143 -9.19 -5.22 1.41
N VAL A 144 -10.49 -5.15 1.66
CA VAL A 144 -11.17 -4.03 2.33
C VAL A 144 -12.21 -4.58 3.30
N GLU A 145 -12.61 -3.80 4.30
CA GLU A 145 -13.70 -4.22 5.19
C GLU A 145 -15.03 -4.33 4.42
N SER A 146 -15.80 -5.36 4.71
CA SER A 146 -17.07 -5.65 4.02
C SER A 146 -18.08 -4.51 4.10
N SER A 147 -18.09 -3.79 5.22
CA SER A 147 -18.97 -2.64 5.46
C SER A 147 -18.47 -1.33 4.82
N SER A 148 -17.30 -1.34 4.18
CA SER A 148 -16.68 -0.11 3.62
C SER A 148 -17.45 0.49 2.45
N GLY A 149 -18.21 -0.34 1.72
CA GLY A 149 -18.95 0.07 0.53
C GLY A 149 -18.09 0.31 -0.71
N PHE A 150 -16.78 -0.02 -0.65
CA PHE A 150 -15.90 0.03 -1.82
C PHE A 150 -16.30 -1.00 -2.86
N ARG A 151 -16.09 -0.67 -4.13
CA ARG A 151 -16.49 -1.48 -5.27
C ARG A 151 -15.31 -1.75 -6.20
N GLY A 152 -15.40 -2.84 -6.95
CA GLY A 152 -14.45 -3.23 -7.98
C GLY A 152 -14.78 -4.62 -8.50
N PRO A 153 -13.93 -5.20 -9.38
CA PRO A 153 -14.09 -6.57 -9.84
C PRO A 153 -14.12 -7.53 -8.64
N ALA A 154 -15.10 -8.41 -8.59
CA ALA A 154 -15.35 -9.27 -7.42
C ALA A 154 -14.23 -10.30 -7.16
N ASP A 155 -13.42 -10.59 -8.18
CA ASP A 155 -12.23 -11.43 -8.09
C ASP A 155 -10.98 -10.67 -7.65
N VAL A 156 -11.03 -9.34 -7.61
CA VAL A 156 -9.94 -8.46 -7.18
C VAL A 156 -10.26 -7.80 -5.85
N VAL A 157 -11.38 -7.08 -5.74
CA VAL A 157 -11.78 -6.36 -4.51
C VAL A 157 -12.59 -7.30 -3.63
N MET A 158 -12.01 -7.70 -2.51
CA MET A 158 -12.54 -8.74 -1.65
C MET A 158 -12.74 -8.26 -0.21
N PRO A 159 -13.85 -8.66 0.44
CA PRO A 159 -14.03 -8.37 1.84
C PRO A 159 -13.05 -9.16 2.71
N TRP A 160 -12.40 -8.47 3.65
CA TRP A 160 -11.54 -9.10 4.64
C TRP A 160 -11.56 -8.31 5.95
N PRO A 161 -11.86 -8.95 7.10
CA PRO A 161 -11.93 -8.27 8.39
C PRO A 161 -10.64 -7.55 8.77
N GLY A 162 -10.78 -6.41 9.47
CA GLY A 162 -9.64 -5.64 9.96
C GLY A 162 -9.06 -4.64 8.97
N HIS A 163 -9.75 -4.40 7.84
CA HIS A 163 -9.36 -3.44 6.82
C HIS A 163 -10.27 -2.20 6.81
N ASP A 164 -10.63 -1.70 8.00
CA ASP A 164 -11.53 -0.55 8.15
C ASP A 164 -10.92 0.77 7.70
N TYR A 165 -9.59 0.92 7.82
CA TYR A 165 -8.90 2.20 7.67
C TYR A 165 -7.86 2.23 6.55
N HIS A 166 -7.58 1.09 5.95
CA HIS A 166 -6.66 0.91 4.85
C HIS A 166 -7.18 -0.16 3.88
N MET A 167 -6.71 -0.13 2.66
CA MET A 167 -6.77 -1.26 1.77
C MET A 167 -5.44 -2.01 1.81
N HIS A 168 -5.50 -3.33 1.82
CA HIS A 168 -4.34 -4.20 1.63
C HIS A 168 -4.30 -4.60 0.15
N VAL A 169 -3.32 -4.13 -0.57
CA VAL A 169 -3.14 -4.39 -2.01
C VAL A 169 -2.09 -5.47 -2.20
N ARG A 170 -2.43 -6.48 -2.97
CA ARG A 170 -1.54 -7.56 -3.39
C ARG A 170 -1.32 -7.51 -4.90
N PHE A 171 -0.07 -7.57 -5.31
CA PHE A 171 0.32 -7.66 -6.71
C PHE A 171 0.61 -9.11 -7.12
N PRO A 172 0.46 -9.45 -8.43
CA PRO A 172 0.89 -10.74 -8.94
C PRO A 172 2.43 -10.82 -8.87
N SER A 173 2.94 -12.04 -8.73
CA SER A 173 4.37 -12.29 -8.99
C SER A 173 4.66 -12.05 -10.46
N PRO A 174 5.74 -11.34 -10.81
CA PRO A 174 6.19 -11.13 -12.19
C PRO A 174 6.44 -12.42 -12.95
#